data_d227e78679f6eecf3c840d7a68d1bda1
#
_entry.id   d227e78679f6eecf3c840d7a68d1bda1
#
_cell.length_a   1.000
_cell.length_b   1.000
_cell.length_c   1.000
_cell.angle_alpha   90.00
_cell.angle_beta   90.00
_cell.angle_gamma   90.00
#
_symmetry.space_group_name_H-M   'P 1'
#
loop_
_entity.id
_entity.type
_entity.pdbx_description
1 polymer ?
#
loop_
_entity_poly.entity_id
_entity_poly.type
_entity_poly.pdbx_seq_one_letter_code
_entity_poly.pdbx_strand_id
1 'polypeptide(L)'
;MGWVARIDTPRRVEEQRVTATVTAPSVLDLTFVELGTDGRFLAVGCDIAAWITFYASAQARNADTARPIVEDPPLSAGVLLDLSFDGVIPWLLPAPGSTYSNGESPLRARLFARIRTALNVAHAATVTVRALIEHDTVPS
;
A
#
# COMPACT_ATOMS: atom_id res chain seq x y z
N MET A 1 -38.02 0.22 3.99
CA MET A 1 -37.51 -0.88 3.67
C MET A 1 -36.21 -1.00 4.20
N GLY A 2 -36.01 -1.53 4.35
CA GLY A 2 -35.00 -1.75 4.87
C GLY A 2 -33.74 -2.05 4.33
N TRP A 3 -33.11 -2.89 4.83
CA TRP A 3 -31.82 -3.28 4.42
C TRP A 3 -31.85 -4.16 3.19
N VAL A 4 -31.00 -3.88 2.24
CA VAL A 4 -30.80 -4.73 1.07
C VAL A 4 -29.50 -5.48 1.26
N ALA A 5 -29.57 -6.79 1.19
CA ALA A 5 -28.38 -7.60 1.23
C ALA A 5 -27.51 -7.30 0.04
N ARG A 6 -26.32 -6.80 0.32
CA ARG A 6 -25.35 -6.56 -0.71
C ARG A 6 -24.20 -7.53 -0.53
N ILE A 7 -24.03 -8.36 -1.53
CA ILE A 7 -22.89 -9.27 -1.57
C ILE A 7 -21.87 -8.66 -2.50
N ASP A 8 -20.74 -8.25 -1.93
CA ASP A 8 -19.65 -7.74 -2.74
C ASP A 8 -18.98 -8.94 -3.43
N THR A 9 -18.97 -8.91 -4.74
CA THR A 9 -18.26 -9.92 -5.52
C THR A 9 -16.76 -9.55 -5.53
N PRO A 10 -15.90 -10.44 -5.07
CA PRO A 10 -14.46 -10.19 -5.17
C PRO A 10 -14.05 -9.95 -6.63
N ARG A 11 -13.23 -8.92 -6.84
CA ARG A 11 -12.76 -8.60 -8.18
C ARG A 11 -11.29 -8.19 -8.18
N ARG A 12 -10.63 -8.49 -9.26
CA ARG A 12 -9.25 -8.08 -9.47
C ARG A 12 -9.20 -6.65 -9.95
N VAL A 13 -8.30 -5.87 -9.36
CA VAL A 13 -8.07 -4.48 -9.73
C VAL A 13 -6.58 -4.20 -9.79
N GLU A 14 -6.24 -3.13 -10.48
CA GLU A 14 -4.89 -2.62 -10.54
C GLU A 14 -4.95 -1.11 -10.38
N GLU A 15 -4.16 -0.57 -9.47
CA GLU A 15 -4.02 0.86 -9.29
C GLU A 15 -2.56 1.25 -9.36
N GLN A 16 -2.27 2.29 -10.14
CA GLN A 16 -0.93 2.83 -10.30
C GLN A 16 -0.87 4.24 -9.74
N ARG A 17 0.15 4.53 -8.95
CA ARG A 17 0.43 5.87 -8.42
C ARG A 17 1.87 6.24 -8.71
N VAL A 18 2.07 7.51 -9.05
CA VAL A 18 3.39 8.04 -9.40
C VAL A 18 3.75 9.10 -8.37
N THR A 19 4.97 9.01 -7.84
CA THR A 19 5.47 10.01 -6.88
C THR A 19 5.91 11.28 -7.59
N ALA A 20 6.21 12.31 -6.82
CA ALA A 20 7.03 13.41 -7.30
C ALA A 20 8.42 12.90 -7.70
N THR A 21 9.13 13.65 -8.51
CA THR A 21 10.48 13.30 -8.93
C THR A 21 11.40 13.14 -7.72
N VAL A 22 12.09 12.01 -7.64
CA VAL A 22 13.06 11.72 -6.58
C VAL A 22 14.40 12.29 -7.02
N THR A 23 14.90 13.28 -6.32
CA THR A 23 16.17 13.94 -6.67
C THR A 23 17.30 13.64 -5.69
N ALA A 24 17.00 12.97 -4.58
CA ALA A 24 17.92 12.62 -3.50
C ALA A 24 17.32 11.49 -2.68
N PRO A 25 18.07 10.92 -1.70
CA PRO A 25 17.44 10.01 -0.75
C PRO A 25 16.20 10.66 -0.15
N SER A 26 15.05 9.99 -0.24
CA SER A 26 13.75 10.60 0.06
C SER A 26 12.81 9.62 0.71
N VAL A 27 11.86 10.20 1.44
CA VAL A 27 10.67 9.51 1.94
C VAL A 27 9.46 10.16 1.27
N LEU A 28 8.68 9.36 0.56
CA LEU A 28 7.53 9.83 -0.21
C LEU A 28 6.30 9.02 0.18
N ASP A 29 5.17 9.70 0.29
CA ASP A 29 3.90 9.06 0.67
C ASP A 29 2.97 8.96 -0.52
N LEU A 30 2.27 7.83 -0.61
CA LEU A 30 1.24 7.59 -1.60
C LEU A 30 -0.05 7.15 -0.91
N THR A 31 -1.17 7.43 -1.57
CA THR A 31 -2.49 6.95 -1.14
C THR A 31 -3.18 6.31 -2.33
N PHE A 32 -3.59 5.06 -2.15
CA PHE A 32 -4.35 4.31 -3.15
C PHE A 32 -5.83 4.42 -2.80
N VAL A 33 -6.66 4.77 -3.76
CA VAL A 33 -8.08 5.06 -3.54
C VAL A 33 -9.01 4.14 -4.33
N GLU A 34 -8.47 3.23 -5.13
CA GLU A 34 -9.23 2.34 -5.99
C GLU A 34 -9.17 0.87 -5.55
N LEU A 35 -8.60 0.61 -4.36
CA LEU A 35 -8.39 -0.76 -3.85
C LEU A 35 -9.43 -1.17 -2.82
N GLY A 36 -10.50 -0.38 -2.65
CA GLY A 36 -11.57 -0.67 -1.70
C GLY A 36 -11.13 -0.52 -0.25
N THR A 37 -11.93 -1.07 0.65
CA THR A 37 -11.66 -1.05 2.09
C THR A 37 -10.86 -2.25 2.56
N ASP A 38 -11.03 -3.39 1.90
CA ASP A 38 -10.38 -4.66 2.26
C ASP A 38 -10.06 -5.47 1.02
N GLY A 39 -9.00 -6.22 1.07
CA GLY A 39 -8.64 -7.10 -0.02
C GLY A 39 -7.38 -7.91 0.23
N ARG A 40 -6.86 -8.49 -0.85
CA ARG A 40 -5.62 -9.26 -0.84
C ARG A 40 -4.64 -8.67 -1.84
N PHE A 41 -3.38 -8.57 -1.43
CA PHE A 41 -2.31 -8.23 -2.34
C PHE A 41 -2.03 -9.42 -3.27
N LEU A 42 -2.04 -9.18 -4.58
CA LEU A 42 -1.66 -10.18 -5.57
C LEU A 42 -0.25 -9.94 -6.08
N ALA A 43 0.08 -8.70 -6.37
CA ALA A 43 1.42 -8.30 -6.80
C ALA A 43 1.63 -6.81 -6.54
N VAL A 44 2.86 -6.43 -6.29
CA VAL A 44 3.26 -5.02 -6.17
C VAL A 44 4.42 -4.77 -7.10
N GLY A 45 4.33 -3.72 -7.89
CA GLY A 45 5.36 -3.30 -8.82
C GLY A 45 5.96 -1.97 -8.44
N CYS A 46 7.26 -1.82 -8.69
CA CYS A 46 7.97 -0.55 -8.53
C CYS A 46 9.10 -0.50 -9.56
N ASP A 47 9.25 0.64 -10.21
CA ASP A 47 10.23 0.81 -11.29
C ASP A 47 11.61 1.29 -10.82
N ILE A 48 11.77 1.53 -9.52
CA ILE A 48 13.07 1.93 -8.94
C ILE A 48 13.39 1.08 -7.71
N ALA A 49 14.66 1.10 -7.31
CA ALA A 49 15.07 0.52 -6.03
C ALA A 49 14.46 1.32 -4.89
N ALA A 50 13.68 0.68 -4.04
CA ALA A 50 12.99 1.35 -2.95
C ALA A 50 12.48 0.35 -1.91
N TRP A 51 12.30 0.83 -0.70
CA TRP A 51 11.61 0.10 0.36
C TRP A 51 10.20 0.68 0.46
N ILE A 52 9.19 -0.15 0.22
CA ILE A 52 7.79 0.26 0.21
C ILE A 52 7.07 -0.43 1.36
N THR A 53 6.39 0.36 2.17
CA THR A 53 5.57 -0.12 3.29
C THR A 53 4.12 0.30 3.06
N PHE A 54 3.19 -0.61 3.30
CA PHE A 54 1.75 -0.35 3.25
C PHE A 54 1.18 -0.32 4.65
N TYR A 55 0.23 0.58 4.89
CA TYR A 55 -0.34 0.85 6.22
C TYR A 55 -1.86 0.83 6.19
N ALA A 56 -2.44 0.43 7.32
CA ALA A 56 -3.90 0.42 7.50
C ALA A 56 -4.49 1.82 7.69
N SER A 57 -3.69 2.81 8.05
CA SER A 57 -4.16 4.17 8.30
C SER A 57 -3.06 5.19 8.03
N ALA A 58 -3.47 6.44 7.83
CA ALA A 58 -2.52 7.55 7.73
C ALA A 58 -1.75 7.75 9.04
N GLN A 59 -2.40 7.53 10.17
CA GLN A 59 -1.77 7.62 11.47
C GLN A 59 -0.63 6.60 11.62
N ALA A 60 -0.86 5.36 11.21
CA ALA A 60 0.17 4.31 11.23
C ALA A 60 1.36 4.70 10.34
N ARG A 61 1.08 5.21 9.14
CA ARG A 61 2.13 5.68 8.24
C ARG A 61 2.95 6.80 8.87
N ASN A 62 2.29 7.78 9.46
CA ASN A 62 2.96 8.94 10.04
C ASN A 62 3.77 8.57 11.27
N ALA A 63 3.41 7.52 11.99
CA ALA A 63 4.13 7.04 13.16
C ALA A 63 5.37 6.21 12.82
N ASP A 64 5.44 5.64 11.61
CA ASP A 64 6.53 4.74 11.20
C ASP A 64 7.67 5.55 10.54
N THR A 65 8.36 6.37 11.33
CA THR A 65 9.32 7.36 10.80
C THR A 65 10.76 6.93 10.83
N ALA A 66 11.17 6.13 11.81
CA ALA A 66 12.59 5.87 12.06
C ALA A 66 12.96 4.38 12.08
N ARG A 67 12.07 3.51 11.69
CA ARG A 67 12.30 2.07 11.71
C ARG A 67 13.33 1.68 10.63
N PRO A 68 14.40 0.95 10.99
CA PRO A 68 15.32 0.39 9.99
C PRO A 68 14.63 -0.70 9.17
N ILE A 69 15.08 -0.88 7.93
CA ILE A 69 14.50 -1.87 7.01
C ILE A 69 14.58 -3.31 7.56
N VAL A 70 15.59 -3.60 8.37
CA VAL A 70 15.81 -4.94 8.92
C VAL A 70 14.99 -5.21 10.17
N GLU A 71 14.30 -4.21 10.70
CA GLU A 71 13.49 -4.34 11.91
C GLU A 71 12.04 -4.62 11.55
N ASP A 72 11.49 -5.70 12.10
CA ASP A 72 10.08 -6.00 11.95
C ASP A 72 9.25 -5.00 12.75
N PRO A 73 8.16 -4.46 12.16
CA PRO A 73 7.29 -3.57 12.91
C PRO A 73 6.54 -4.34 14.01
N PRO A 74 6.22 -3.68 15.13
CA PRO A 74 5.36 -4.30 16.12
C PRO A 74 3.97 -4.57 15.53
N LEU A 75 3.29 -5.61 16.03
CA LEU A 75 1.97 -6.01 15.52
C LEU A 75 0.93 -4.89 15.61
N SER A 76 1.08 -3.99 16.59
CA SER A 76 0.16 -2.86 16.77
C SER A 76 0.48 -1.65 15.89
N ALA A 77 1.52 -1.70 15.07
CA ALA A 77 1.97 -0.53 14.31
C ALA A 77 1.09 -0.22 13.08
N GLY A 78 0.18 -1.11 12.70
CA GLY A 78 -0.68 -0.93 11.53
C GLY A 78 0.04 -1.11 10.19
N VAL A 79 1.20 -1.75 10.20
CA VAL A 79 1.93 -2.11 8.98
C VAL A 79 1.32 -3.37 8.39
N LEU A 80 0.95 -3.31 7.13
CA LEU A 80 0.30 -4.42 6.43
C LEU A 80 1.30 -5.24 5.61
N LEU A 81 2.29 -4.59 5.04
CA LEU A 81 3.24 -5.23 4.12
C LEU A 81 4.49 -4.37 3.99
N ASP A 82 5.64 -5.01 4.02
CA ASP A 82 6.95 -4.40 3.72
C ASP A 82 7.57 -5.11 2.53
N LEU A 83 8.00 -4.36 1.53
CA LEU A 83 8.64 -4.90 0.34
C LEU A 83 9.89 -4.08 0.00
N SER A 84 10.95 -4.77 -0.38
CA SER A 84 12.18 -4.14 -0.83
C SER A 84 12.41 -4.45 -2.30
N PHE A 85 12.51 -3.41 -3.11
CA PHE A 85 12.77 -3.50 -4.55
C PHE A 85 14.23 -3.14 -4.83
N ASP A 86 14.87 -3.93 -5.68
CA ASP A 86 16.29 -3.74 -6.03
C ASP A 86 16.51 -2.88 -7.29
N GLY A 87 15.44 -2.50 -7.97
CA GLY A 87 15.51 -1.75 -9.22
C GLY A 87 15.71 -2.61 -10.46
N VAL A 88 15.88 -3.91 -10.30
CA VAL A 88 16.08 -4.87 -11.39
C VAL A 88 14.82 -5.72 -11.60
N ILE A 89 14.30 -6.30 -10.54
CA ILE A 89 13.05 -7.08 -10.57
C ILE A 89 11.91 -6.12 -10.25
N PRO A 90 11.05 -5.79 -11.25
CA PRO A 90 10.03 -4.75 -11.05
C PRO A 90 8.79 -5.23 -10.32
N TRP A 91 8.56 -6.53 -10.20
CA TRP A 91 7.37 -7.10 -9.57
C TRP A 91 7.74 -8.06 -8.46
N LEU A 92 7.07 -7.90 -7.31
CA LEU A 92 7.16 -8.82 -6.19
C LEU A 92 5.77 -9.37 -5.89
N LEU A 93 5.71 -10.66 -5.61
CA LEU A 93 4.49 -11.35 -5.20
C LEU A 93 4.53 -11.53 -3.68
N PRO A 94 3.68 -10.82 -2.93
CA PRO A 94 3.57 -11.06 -1.49
C PRO A 94 3.20 -12.50 -1.19
N ALA A 95 3.50 -12.94 0.03
CA ALA A 95 3.14 -14.28 0.47
C ALA A 95 1.65 -14.52 0.27
N PRO A 96 1.22 -15.74 -0.12
CA PRO A 96 -0.19 -16.05 -0.25
C PRO A 96 -0.94 -15.71 1.04
N GLY A 97 -2.09 -15.06 0.92
CA GLY A 97 -2.89 -14.64 2.07
C GLY A 97 -2.50 -13.29 2.65
N SER A 98 -1.56 -12.56 2.03
CA SER A 98 -1.26 -11.18 2.44
C SER A 98 -2.46 -10.29 2.15
N THR A 99 -3.07 -9.74 3.19
CA THR A 99 -4.28 -8.95 3.10
C THR A 99 -4.04 -7.50 3.46
N TYR A 100 -4.95 -6.64 3.06
CA TYR A 100 -5.00 -5.26 3.51
C TYR A 100 -6.41 -4.91 3.95
N SER A 101 -6.49 -3.97 4.88
CA SER A 101 -7.75 -3.39 5.32
C SER A 101 -7.51 -1.95 5.75
N ASN A 102 -8.54 -1.11 5.61
CA ASN A 102 -8.50 0.23 6.17
C ASN A 102 -8.86 0.14 7.65
N GLY A 103 -8.02 0.70 8.50
CA GLY A 103 -8.19 0.70 9.95
C GLY A 103 -8.64 2.05 10.51
N GLU A 104 -9.08 2.96 9.65
CA GLU A 104 -9.53 4.28 10.08
C GLU A 104 -10.93 4.24 10.68
N SER A 105 -11.24 5.22 11.52
CA SER A 105 -12.57 5.41 12.06
C SER A 105 -13.02 6.85 11.77
N PRO A 106 -14.01 7.04 10.89
CA PRO A 106 -14.78 6.02 10.16
C PRO A 106 -13.95 5.30 9.09
N LEU A 107 -14.40 4.09 8.76
CA LEU A 107 -13.78 3.27 7.73
C LEU A 107 -13.80 3.99 6.38
N ARG A 108 -12.71 3.92 5.64
CA ARG A 108 -12.56 4.56 4.33
C ARG A 108 -11.95 3.61 3.32
N ALA A 109 -12.29 3.81 2.04
CA ALA A 109 -11.72 3.03 0.95
C ALA A 109 -10.37 3.62 0.52
N ARG A 110 -9.37 3.50 1.38
CA ARG A 110 -8.01 4.01 1.15
C ARG A 110 -6.96 3.05 1.68
N LEU A 111 -5.85 2.95 0.95
CA LEU A 111 -4.66 2.22 1.37
C LEU A 111 -3.48 3.18 1.33
N PHE A 112 -2.71 3.22 2.40
CA PHE A 112 -1.60 4.16 2.55
C PHE A 112 -0.27 3.45 2.32
N ALA A 113 0.65 4.13 1.65
CA ALA A 113 1.98 3.60 1.42
C ALA A 113 3.04 4.67 1.66
N ARG A 114 4.23 4.22 2.00
CA ARG A 114 5.42 5.04 2.12
C ARG A 114 6.55 4.40 1.32
N ILE A 115 7.23 5.22 0.53
CA ILE A 115 8.39 4.80 -0.24
C ILE A 115 9.61 5.46 0.35
N ARG A 116 10.61 4.65 0.67
CA ARG A 116 11.92 5.12 1.11
C ARG A 116 12.94 4.71 0.08
N THR A 117 13.68 5.67 -0.42
CA THR A 117 14.70 5.40 -1.43
C THR A 117 16.00 6.11 -1.09
N ALA A 118 17.11 5.41 -1.34
CA ALA A 118 18.45 5.96 -1.23
C ALA A 118 18.99 6.44 -2.58
N LEU A 119 18.16 6.41 -3.63
CA LEU A 119 18.59 6.81 -4.96
C LEU A 119 18.87 8.31 -5.04
N ASN A 120 19.83 8.65 -5.87
CA ASN A 120 20.24 10.02 -6.12
C ASN A 120 20.14 10.32 -7.61
N VAL A 121 19.01 9.97 -8.21
CA VAL A 121 18.72 10.21 -9.62
C VAL A 121 17.37 10.89 -9.74
N ALA A 122 17.26 11.83 -10.70
CA ALA A 122 16.01 12.54 -10.95
C ALA A 122 15.02 11.58 -11.65
N HIS A 123 14.17 10.94 -10.89
CA HIS A 123 13.23 9.93 -11.38
C HIS A 123 11.97 9.91 -10.52
N ALA A 124 10.81 9.87 -11.14
CA ALA A 124 9.57 9.61 -10.44
C ALA A 124 9.41 8.10 -10.25
N ALA A 125 9.01 7.68 -9.05
CA ALA A 125 8.72 6.28 -8.78
C ALA A 125 7.28 5.95 -9.16
N THR A 126 7.10 4.90 -9.92
CA THR A 126 5.79 4.36 -10.27
C THR A 126 5.54 3.11 -9.46
N VAL A 127 4.51 3.12 -8.63
CA VAL A 127 4.11 1.98 -7.81
C VAL A 127 2.76 1.47 -8.30
N THR A 128 2.68 0.18 -8.58
CA THR A 128 1.47 -0.46 -9.06
C THR A 128 1.09 -1.56 -8.10
N VAL A 129 -0.17 -1.58 -7.67
CA VAL A 129 -0.71 -2.63 -6.81
C VAL A 129 -1.76 -3.39 -7.61
N ARG A 130 -1.57 -4.70 -7.72
CA ARG A 130 -2.60 -5.64 -8.19
C ARG A 130 -3.19 -6.32 -6.98
N ALA A 131 -4.51 -6.28 -6.89
CA ALA A 131 -5.20 -6.75 -5.72
C ALA A 131 -6.51 -7.44 -6.08
N LEU A 132 -6.99 -8.27 -5.15
CA LEU A 132 -8.35 -8.78 -5.16
C LEU A 132 -9.13 -8.01 -4.11
N ILE A 133 -10.04 -7.14 -4.54
CA ILE A 133 -10.91 -6.41 -3.62
C ILE A 133 -11.96 -7.35 -3.05
N GLU A 134 -12.11 -7.36 -1.73
CA GLU A 134 -13.17 -8.11 -1.06
C GLU A 134 -14.32 -7.20 -0.65
N HIS A 135 -14.02 -5.98 -0.19
CA HIS A 135 -15.04 -4.97 0.13
C HIS A 135 -14.56 -3.61 -0.36
N ASP A 136 -15.45 -2.83 -0.98
CA ASP A 136 -15.12 -1.51 -1.49
C ASP A 136 -16.16 -0.44 -1.14
N THR A 137 -17.18 -0.81 -0.39
CA THR A 137 -18.19 0.14 0.05
C THR A 137 -18.00 0.50 1.50
N VAL A 138 -18.11 1.79 1.76
CA VAL A 138 -18.05 2.32 3.12
C VAL A 138 -19.48 2.34 3.67
N PRO A 139 -19.72 1.87 4.91
CA PRO A 139 -21.03 1.97 5.52
C PRO A 139 -21.49 3.43 5.59
N SER A 140 -22.71 3.68 5.28
CA SER A 140 -23.31 5.00 5.34
C SER A 140 -23.98 5.24 6.69
#